data_76b89ada4d1a72e93311b7c0683b667f
#
_entry.id   76b89ada4d1a72e93311b7c0683b667f
#
_cell.length_a   1.000
_cell.length_b   1.000
_cell.length_c   1.000
_cell.angle_alpha   90.00
_cell.angle_beta   90.00
_cell.angle_gamma   90.00
#
_symmetry.space_group_name_H-M   'P 1'
#
loop_
_entity.id
_entity.type
_entity.pdbx_description
1 polymer ?
#
loop_
_entity_poly.entity_id
_entity_poly.type
_entity_poly.pdbx_seq_one_letter_code
_entity_poly.pdbx_strand_id
1 'polypeptide(L)'
;MHKPVLVVTTDFMEEIEARIDRDYDARRNSHRRPFTRDELIEASSGADALFITPLDRLDFDFFRRVSASVKVIATYSVGIDHIDLPAAANRNIDIAYIAYTPGINADATADIAMLLMLGASRRAYEGQEMLRTGTWKASSQVVLGRQLTGKVLGILGMGRVGRAVARRARGFGMTIHYSNPTRLSAALENDAVFHSRASDLLRVSEFLSLNAPETPETCHFINSKTIDLLPHGAILVNTARGGLVVDEDLIAALKSGRVAAAGLDVFEGEPKLHPGYIALNNAFLLPHMGSATVETRLSMGMVALDNIDAVLGGKPAPSLVTREPVVA
;
A
#
# COMPACT_ATOMS: atom_id res chain seq x y z
N MET A 1 -8.97 -38.28 -4.29
CA MET A 1 -8.40 -37.61 -3.09
C MET A 1 -9.38 -36.58 -2.60
N HIS A 2 -9.54 -36.43 -1.30
CA HIS A 2 -10.37 -35.37 -0.73
C HIS A 2 -9.68 -34.03 -0.99
N LYS A 3 -10.40 -33.03 -1.53
CA LYS A 3 -9.85 -31.69 -1.74
C LYS A 3 -9.63 -31.03 -0.38
N PRO A 4 -8.55 -30.25 -0.19
CA PRO A 4 -8.38 -29.43 1.03
C PRO A 4 -9.50 -28.43 1.19
N VAL A 5 -9.91 -28.18 2.42
CA VAL A 5 -10.94 -27.19 2.76
C VAL A 5 -10.30 -25.81 2.85
N LEU A 6 -10.73 -24.90 1.98
CA LEU A 6 -10.26 -23.51 1.92
C LEU A 6 -11.37 -22.52 2.27
N VAL A 7 -11.17 -21.70 3.31
CA VAL A 7 -12.04 -20.56 3.57
C VAL A 7 -11.59 -19.36 2.73
N VAL A 8 -12.53 -18.78 1.99
CA VAL A 8 -12.30 -17.64 1.08
C VAL A 8 -13.15 -16.47 1.56
N THR A 9 -12.50 -15.35 1.90
CA THR A 9 -13.18 -14.24 2.60
C THR A 9 -13.80 -13.21 1.67
N THR A 10 -13.49 -13.24 0.38
CA THR A 10 -14.03 -12.33 -0.64
C THR A 10 -14.12 -13.02 -1.99
N ASP A 11 -14.85 -12.40 -2.92
CA ASP A 11 -14.85 -12.82 -4.33
C ASP A 11 -13.56 -12.35 -5.02
N PHE A 12 -13.05 -13.16 -5.94
CA PHE A 12 -11.86 -12.88 -6.73
C PHE A 12 -12.18 -12.83 -8.23
N MET A 13 -11.14 -12.61 -9.04
CA MET A 13 -11.24 -12.67 -10.50
C MET A 13 -11.53 -14.11 -10.95
N GLU A 14 -12.22 -14.24 -12.08
CA GLU A 14 -12.72 -15.52 -12.61
C GLU A 14 -11.65 -16.61 -12.68
N GLU A 15 -10.43 -16.26 -13.08
CA GLU A 15 -9.33 -17.23 -13.22
C GLU A 15 -8.85 -17.75 -11.84
N ILE A 16 -8.90 -16.89 -10.81
CA ILE A 16 -8.56 -17.28 -9.43
C ILE A 16 -9.68 -18.18 -8.90
N GLU A 17 -10.94 -17.78 -9.10
CA GLU A 17 -12.12 -18.55 -8.71
C GLU A 17 -12.13 -19.94 -9.35
N ALA A 18 -11.82 -20.01 -10.66
CA ALA A 18 -11.73 -21.28 -11.39
C ALA A 18 -10.67 -22.23 -10.80
N ARG A 19 -9.52 -21.66 -10.37
CA ARG A 19 -8.48 -22.44 -9.68
C ARG A 19 -8.95 -22.91 -8.30
N ILE A 20 -9.60 -22.03 -7.53
CA ILE A 20 -10.15 -22.38 -6.22
C ILE A 20 -11.15 -23.52 -6.36
N ASP A 21 -12.10 -23.44 -7.27
CA ASP A 21 -13.13 -24.49 -7.49
C ASP A 21 -12.53 -25.81 -7.97
N ARG A 22 -11.47 -25.74 -8.78
CA ARG A 22 -10.77 -26.94 -9.26
C ARG A 22 -10.01 -27.67 -8.17
N ASP A 23 -9.30 -26.95 -7.28
CA ASP A 23 -8.28 -27.50 -6.41
C ASP A 23 -8.74 -27.68 -4.95
N TYR A 24 -9.80 -26.95 -4.51
CA TYR A 24 -10.22 -26.91 -3.11
C TYR A 24 -11.72 -27.24 -2.93
N ASP A 25 -12.08 -27.65 -1.72
CA ASP A 25 -13.45 -27.58 -1.18
C ASP A 25 -13.60 -26.19 -0.54
N ALA A 26 -14.15 -25.24 -1.33
CA ALA A 26 -14.14 -23.83 -0.97
C ALA A 26 -15.36 -23.45 -0.11
N ARG A 27 -15.10 -22.92 1.08
CA ARG A 27 -16.10 -22.25 1.94
C ARG A 27 -16.04 -20.75 1.72
N ARG A 28 -17.00 -20.22 0.99
CA ARG A 28 -17.02 -18.82 0.55
C ARG A 28 -17.80 -17.94 1.51
N ASN A 29 -17.34 -16.69 1.64
CA ASN A 29 -18.12 -15.66 2.30
C ASN A 29 -19.38 -15.34 1.46
N SER A 30 -20.55 -15.72 1.95
CA SER A 30 -21.83 -15.42 1.29
C SER A 30 -22.36 -14.02 1.62
N HIS A 31 -21.72 -13.29 2.52
CA HIS A 31 -22.10 -11.95 2.91
C HIS A 31 -21.50 -10.92 1.93
N ARG A 32 -22.21 -9.83 1.67
CA ARG A 32 -21.70 -8.69 0.88
C ARG A 32 -20.85 -7.74 1.73
N ARG A 33 -20.21 -8.23 2.77
CA ARG A 33 -19.31 -7.53 3.68
C ARG A 33 -18.22 -8.48 4.18
N PRO A 34 -17.09 -7.97 4.69
CA PRO A 34 -16.11 -8.81 5.37
C PRO A 34 -16.76 -9.64 6.49
N PHE A 35 -16.20 -10.80 6.76
CA PHE A 35 -16.57 -11.57 7.94
C PHE A 35 -16.33 -10.74 9.22
N THR A 36 -17.20 -10.90 10.20
CA THR A 36 -16.83 -10.58 11.57
C THR A 36 -15.79 -11.60 12.07
N ARG A 37 -15.06 -11.25 13.13
CA ARG A 37 -14.09 -12.18 13.72
C ARG A 37 -14.72 -13.54 14.07
N ASP A 38 -15.89 -13.53 14.70
CA ASP A 38 -16.56 -14.76 15.13
C ASP A 38 -17.03 -15.61 13.94
N GLU A 39 -17.56 -14.99 12.90
CA GLU A 39 -17.92 -15.68 11.64
C GLU A 39 -16.70 -16.32 10.98
N LEU A 40 -15.55 -15.63 10.94
CA LEU A 40 -14.32 -16.18 10.36
C LEU A 40 -13.76 -17.35 11.20
N ILE A 41 -13.84 -17.25 12.52
CA ILE A 41 -13.49 -18.36 13.43
C ILE A 41 -14.40 -19.58 13.18
N GLU A 42 -15.72 -19.38 13.08
CA GLU A 42 -16.68 -20.42 12.79
C GLU A 42 -16.41 -21.08 11.43
N ALA A 43 -16.23 -20.27 10.39
CA ALA A 43 -15.88 -20.73 9.03
C ALA A 43 -14.57 -21.54 8.99
N SER A 44 -13.62 -21.24 9.89
CA SER A 44 -12.33 -21.95 9.99
C SER A 44 -12.46 -23.36 10.56
N SER A 45 -13.62 -23.75 11.13
CA SER A 45 -13.79 -25.06 11.76
C SER A 45 -13.55 -26.19 10.77
N GLY A 46 -12.53 -27.02 11.00
CA GLY A 46 -12.12 -28.10 10.12
C GLY A 46 -11.56 -27.65 8.75
N ALA A 47 -11.23 -26.36 8.57
CA ALA A 47 -10.55 -25.89 7.39
C ALA A 47 -9.04 -26.19 7.45
N ASP A 48 -8.43 -26.42 6.28
CA ASP A 48 -6.97 -26.62 6.14
C ASP A 48 -6.24 -25.29 5.93
N ALA A 49 -6.88 -24.32 5.26
CA ALA A 49 -6.29 -23.04 4.91
C ALA A 49 -7.32 -21.91 4.88
N LEU A 50 -6.83 -20.66 5.06
CA LEU A 50 -7.61 -19.44 4.85
C LEU A 50 -6.98 -18.61 3.75
N PHE A 51 -7.79 -18.05 2.85
CA PHE A 51 -7.40 -17.06 1.87
C PHE A 51 -8.13 -15.76 2.18
N ILE A 52 -7.39 -14.79 2.72
CA ILE A 52 -7.89 -13.58 3.34
C ILE A 52 -7.45 -12.32 2.61
N THR A 53 -8.05 -11.19 2.97
CA THR A 53 -7.71 -9.83 2.52
C THR A 53 -7.28 -8.94 3.68
N PRO A 54 -6.74 -7.73 3.44
CA PRO A 54 -6.43 -6.76 4.50
C PRO A 54 -7.64 -6.30 5.33
N LEU A 55 -8.87 -6.54 4.86
CA LEU A 55 -10.08 -6.24 5.61
C LEU A 55 -10.36 -7.24 6.73
N ASP A 56 -9.72 -8.41 6.67
CA ASP A 56 -9.85 -9.48 7.65
C ASP A 56 -8.79 -9.30 8.74
N ARG A 57 -9.18 -8.77 9.88
CA ARG A 57 -8.25 -8.49 10.97
C ARG A 57 -8.04 -9.72 11.85
N LEU A 58 -6.80 -10.25 11.84
CA LEU A 58 -6.41 -11.44 12.59
C LEU A 58 -5.57 -11.05 13.82
N ASP A 59 -6.22 -10.75 14.90
CA ASP A 59 -5.60 -10.38 16.17
C ASP A 59 -5.35 -11.59 17.08
N PHE A 60 -4.81 -11.32 18.28
CA PHE A 60 -4.53 -12.35 19.30
C PHE A 60 -5.77 -13.20 19.61
N ASP A 61 -6.96 -12.60 19.73
CA ASP A 61 -8.18 -13.35 20.06
C ASP A 61 -8.61 -14.28 18.93
N PHE A 62 -8.45 -13.85 17.67
CA PHE A 62 -8.64 -14.72 16.51
C PHE A 62 -7.73 -15.95 16.59
N PHE A 63 -6.40 -15.76 16.77
CA PHE A 63 -5.45 -16.87 16.81
C PHE A 63 -5.67 -17.79 18.02
N ARG A 64 -6.13 -17.27 19.14
CA ARG A 64 -6.50 -18.09 20.30
C ARG A 64 -7.65 -19.07 19.98
N ARG A 65 -8.57 -18.73 19.08
CA ARG A 65 -9.83 -19.42 18.82
C ARG A 65 -9.92 -20.12 17.48
N VAL A 66 -9.08 -19.75 16.52
CA VAL A 66 -9.06 -20.35 15.17
C VAL A 66 -8.87 -21.87 15.26
N SER A 67 -9.49 -22.61 14.33
CA SER A 67 -9.41 -24.07 14.30
C SER A 67 -7.97 -24.59 14.27
N ALA A 68 -7.68 -25.62 15.03
CA ALA A 68 -6.37 -26.28 15.03
C ALA A 68 -6.04 -27.01 13.71
N SER A 69 -7.04 -27.21 12.85
CA SER A 69 -6.84 -27.81 11.51
C SER A 69 -6.17 -26.85 10.51
N VAL A 70 -6.26 -25.52 10.76
CA VAL A 70 -5.69 -24.49 9.88
C VAL A 70 -4.16 -24.53 9.94
N LYS A 71 -3.51 -24.80 8.82
CA LYS A 71 -2.05 -24.91 8.67
C LYS A 71 -1.44 -23.64 8.09
N VAL A 72 -2.17 -22.96 7.21
CA VAL A 72 -1.67 -21.78 6.49
C VAL A 72 -2.77 -20.75 6.32
N ILE A 73 -2.38 -19.48 6.42
CA ILE A 73 -3.19 -18.32 6.08
C ILE A 73 -2.45 -17.54 5.00
N ALA A 74 -3.02 -17.43 3.80
CA ALA A 74 -2.49 -16.61 2.72
C ALA A 74 -3.27 -15.30 2.64
N THR A 75 -2.56 -14.15 2.70
CA THR A 75 -3.19 -12.86 2.54
C THR A 75 -3.02 -12.30 1.14
N TYR A 76 -4.11 -11.77 0.57
CA TYR A 76 -4.15 -11.09 -0.73
C TYR A 76 -3.57 -9.69 -0.65
N SER A 77 -2.39 -9.57 -0.03
CA SER A 77 -1.73 -8.28 0.18
C SER A 77 -0.21 -8.42 0.30
N VAL A 78 0.47 -7.31 0.05
CA VAL A 78 1.90 -7.14 0.36
C VAL A 78 2.08 -6.77 1.84
N GLY A 79 1.18 -5.96 2.39
CA GLY A 79 1.18 -5.61 3.81
C GLY A 79 0.60 -6.73 4.67
N ILE A 80 1.08 -6.79 5.89
CA ILE A 80 0.69 -7.79 6.90
C ILE A 80 0.25 -7.14 8.22
N ASP A 81 -0.01 -5.84 8.19
CA ASP A 81 -0.33 -5.01 9.36
C ASP A 81 -1.64 -5.44 10.06
N HIS A 82 -2.49 -6.21 9.34
CA HIS A 82 -3.75 -6.75 9.82
C HIS A 82 -3.61 -8.12 10.53
N ILE A 83 -2.38 -8.67 10.65
CA ILE A 83 -2.11 -10.02 11.18
C ILE A 83 -1.17 -9.93 12.39
N ASP A 84 -1.59 -10.48 13.53
CA ASP A 84 -0.75 -10.68 14.71
C ASP A 84 0.21 -11.88 14.47
N LEU A 85 1.40 -11.58 13.95
CA LEU A 85 2.40 -12.59 13.63
C LEU A 85 2.90 -13.39 14.84
N PRO A 86 3.18 -12.77 16.01
CA PRO A 86 3.51 -13.51 17.24
C PRO A 86 2.43 -14.52 17.64
N ALA A 87 1.16 -14.11 17.56
CA ALA A 87 0.05 -15.01 17.89
C ALA A 87 -0.08 -16.16 16.87
N ALA A 88 0.13 -15.91 15.58
CA ALA A 88 0.16 -16.94 14.53
C ALA A 88 1.29 -17.95 14.79
N ALA A 89 2.50 -17.48 15.10
CA ALA A 89 3.67 -18.31 15.40
C ALA A 89 3.42 -19.23 16.60
N ASN A 90 2.79 -18.74 17.66
CA ASN A 90 2.42 -19.54 18.84
C ASN A 90 1.44 -20.68 18.54
N ARG A 91 0.71 -20.59 17.42
CA ARG A 91 -0.21 -21.62 16.93
C ARG A 91 0.38 -22.52 15.86
N ASN A 92 1.66 -22.32 15.47
CA ASN A 92 2.31 -23.00 14.35
C ASN A 92 1.54 -22.86 13.03
N ILE A 93 0.88 -21.71 12.83
CA ILE A 93 0.21 -21.39 11.57
C ILE A 93 1.17 -20.61 10.69
N ASP A 94 1.36 -21.08 9.46
CA ASP A 94 2.19 -20.41 8.48
C ASP A 94 1.43 -19.22 7.88
N ILE A 95 2.07 -18.04 7.91
CA ILE A 95 1.53 -16.83 7.27
C ILE A 95 2.27 -16.62 5.96
N ALA A 96 1.54 -16.65 4.86
CA ALA A 96 2.05 -16.40 3.52
C ALA A 96 1.48 -15.07 2.99
N TYR A 97 2.33 -14.28 2.32
CA TYR A 97 1.98 -12.98 1.78
C TYR A 97 2.60 -12.77 0.38
N ILE A 98 2.32 -11.66 -0.28
CA ILE A 98 2.66 -11.50 -1.70
C ILE A 98 3.98 -10.73 -1.93
N ALA A 99 4.68 -10.33 -0.86
CA ALA A 99 5.84 -9.42 -0.97
C ALA A 99 7.01 -9.95 -1.82
N TYR A 100 7.15 -11.25 -1.98
CA TYR A 100 8.29 -11.83 -2.70
C TYR A 100 8.05 -12.10 -4.18
N THR A 101 6.87 -11.77 -4.71
CA THR A 101 6.66 -11.88 -6.16
C THR A 101 7.44 -10.76 -6.87
N PRO A 102 8.50 -11.07 -7.64
CA PRO A 102 9.32 -10.05 -8.29
C PRO A 102 8.48 -9.20 -9.26
N GLY A 103 8.56 -7.88 -9.12
CA GLY A 103 8.19 -6.93 -10.16
C GLY A 103 6.74 -6.47 -10.20
N ILE A 104 5.75 -7.32 -10.05
CA ILE A 104 4.37 -7.04 -10.46
C ILE A 104 3.73 -5.91 -9.65
N ASN A 105 3.76 -6.00 -8.32
CA ASN A 105 3.06 -5.04 -7.45
C ASN A 105 3.79 -3.69 -7.36
N ALA A 106 5.13 -3.71 -7.39
CA ALA A 106 5.92 -2.49 -7.28
C ALA A 106 5.74 -1.55 -8.47
N ASP A 107 5.60 -2.11 -9.67
CA ASP A 107 5.39 -1.32 -10.90
C ASP A 107 4.00 -0.69 -10.92
N ALA A 108 2.95 -1.44 -10.63
CA ALA A 108 1.59 -0.91 -10.56
C ALA A 108 1.46 0.21 -9.50
N THR A 109 2.01 0.01 -8.29
CA THR A 109 2.01 1.04 -7.25
C THR A 109 2.81 2.27 -7.65
N ALA A 110 3.95 2.08 -8.34
CA ALA A 110 4.74 3.20 -8.84
C ALA A 110 4.03 3.99 -9.94
N ASP A 111 3.19 3.35 -10.77
CA ASP A 111 2.35 4.03 -11.75
C ASP A 111 1.32 4.93 -11.06
N ILE A 112 0.67 4.44 -9.98
CA ILE A 112 -0.23 5.25 -9.15
C ILE A 112 0.53 6.39 -8.46
N ALA A 113 1.74 6.17 -7.93
CA ALA A 113 2.55 7.23 -7.35
C ALA A 113 2.85 8.34 -8.35
N MET A 114 3.18 8.00 -9.60
CA MET A 114 3.38 8.98 -10.67
C MET A 114 2.10 9.67 -11.10
N LEU A 115 0.97 8.95 -11.16
CA LEU A 115 -0.35 9.53 -11.42
C LEU A 115 -0.72 10.57 -10.35
N LEU A 116 -0.54 10.22 -9.07
CA LEU A 116 -0.79 11.12 -7.93
C LEU A 116 0.14 12.34 -7.99
N MET A 117 1.41 12.14 -8.28
CA MET A 117 2.40 13.20 -8.41
C MET A 117 2.02 14.19 -9.52
N LEU A 118 1.69 13.67 -10.71
CA LEU A 118 1.22 14.47 -11.85
C LEU A 118 -0.13 15.10 -11.56
N GLY A 119 -1.08 14.34 -11.05
CA GLY A 119 -2.43 14.79 -10.74
C GLY A 119 -2.44 15.95 -9.74
N ALA A 120 -1.69 15.81 -8.65
CA ALA A 120 -1.54 16.84 -7.63
C ALA A 120 -0.78 18.08 -8.17
N SER A 121 0.39 17.86 -8.78
CA SER A 121 1.24 18.97 -9.26
C SER A 121 0.61 19.76 -10.40
N ARG A 122 -0.17 19.12 -11.27
CA ARG A 122 -0.84 19.75 -12.43
C ARG A 122 -2.28 20.15 -12.13
N ARG A 123 -2.76 19.94 -10.89
CA ARG A 123 -4.11 20.30 -10.44
C ARG A 123 -5.20 19.66 -11.33
N ALA A 124 -4.98 18.36 -11.67
CA ALA A 124 -5.80 17.66 -12.65
C ALA A 124 -7.27 17.55 -12.24
N TYR A 125 -7.54 17.36 -10.93
CA TYR A 125 -8.90 17.30 -10.39
C TYR A 125 -9.64 18.61 -10.61
N GLU A 126 -9.03 19.75 -10.29
CA GLU A 126 -9.64 21.07 -10.50
C GLU A 126 -9.94 21.32 -11.97
N GLY A 127 -8.98 21.00 -12.87
CA GLY A 127 -9.19 21.12 -14.31
C GLY A 127 -10.37 20.28 -14.80
N GLN A 128 -10.50 19.05 -14.29
CA GLN A 128 -11.60 18.16 -14.64
C GLN A 128 -12.95 18.71 -14.08
N GLU A 129 -12.94 19.23 -12.87
CA GLU A 129 -14.14 19.82 -12.25
C GLU A 129 -14.63 21.07 -13.02
N MET A 130 -13.71 21.92 -13.49
CA MET A 130 -14.06 23.06 -14.33
C MET A 130 -14.81 22.63 -15.61
N LEU A 131 -14.42 21.52 -16.23
CA LEU A 131 -15.11 20.99 -17.40
C LEU A 131 -16.50 20.42 -17.03
N ARG A 132 -16.57 19.63 -15.96
CA ARG A 132 -17.82 18.99 -15.52
C ARG A 132 -18.89 20.00 -15.06
N THR A 133 -18.47 21.09 -14.43
CA THR A 133 -19.36 22.15 -13.93
C THR A 133 -19.62 23.25 -14.97
N GLY A 134 -18.97 23.22 -16.13
CA GLY A 134 -19.10 24.24 -17.16
C GLY A 134 -18.54 25.62 -16.75
N THR A 135 -17.63 25.63 -15.77
CA THR A 135 -17.03 26.89 -15.27
C THR A 135 -15.83 27.35 -16.09
N TRP A 136 -15.34 26.53 -17.01
CA TRP A 136 -14.28 26.93 -17.95
C TRP A 136 -14.85 27.83 -19.04
N LYS A 137 -14.68 29.15 -18.87
CA LYS A 137 -15.29 30.17 -19.78
C LYS A 137 -14.29 30.83 -20.72
N ALA A 138 -13.00 30.84 -20.40
CA ALA A 138 -11.97 31.46 -21.20
C ALA A 138 -10.60 30.82 -21.00
N SER A 139 -9.74 30.89 -22.03
CA SER A 139 -8.36 30.38 -21.94
C SER A 139 -7.49 31.07 -20.88
N SER A 140 -7.87 32.27 -20.42
CA SER A 140 -7.21 32.98 -19.31
C SER A 140 -7.49 32.41 -17.90
N GLN A 141 -8.49 31.52 -17.78
CA GLN A 141 -8.82 30.84 -16.52
C GLN A 141 -8.05 29.52 -16.38
N VAL A 142 -6.74 29.56 -16.60
CA VAL A 142 -5.90 28.37 -16.48
C VAL A 142 -5.49 28.17 -15.02
N VAL A 143 -5.73 26.97 -14.50
CA VAL A 143 -5.22 26.56 -13.21
C VAL A 143 -3.72 26.26 -13.35
N LEU A 144 -2.88 27.15 -12.81
CA LEU A 144 -1.42 26.97 -12.90
C LEU A 144 -0.94 25.88 -11.94
N GLY A 145 -0.30 24.86 -12.50
CA GLY A 145 0.36 23.80 -11.79
C GLY A 145 1.89 23.94 -11.79
N ARG A 146 2.59 22.91 -11.29
CA ARG A 146 4.05 22.80 -11.26
C ARG A 146 4.52 21.71 -12.21
N GLN A 147 5.67 21.90 -12.84
CA GLN A 147 6.34 20.86 -13.61
C GLN A 147 7.23 19.99 -12.71
N LEU A 148 7.50 18.76 -13.17
CA LEU A 148 8.39 17.81 -12.47
C LEU A 148 9.85 18.01 -12.91
N THR A 149 10.08 18.34 -14.18
CA THR A 149 11.42 18.48 -14.77
C THR A 149 12.29 19.46 -13.99
N GLY A 150 13.49 19.03 -13.67
CA GLY A 150 14.47 19.82 -12.92
C GLY A 150 14.20 19.90 -11.41
N LYS A 151 13.21 19.17 -10.90
CA LYS A 151 12.83 19.17 -9.48
C LYS A 151 13.45 18.01 -8.72
N VAL A 152 13.58 18.19 -7.41
CA VAL A 152 14.06 17.16 -6.50
C VAL A 152 12.89 16.33 -5.98
N LEU A 153 12.97 15.01 -6.22
CA LEU A 153 12.08 14.03 -5.61
C LEU A 153 12.78 13.37 -4.43
N GLY A 154 12.30 13.61 -3.22
CA GLY A 154 12.66 12.85 -2.03
C GLY A 154 11.83 11.57 -1.94
N ILE A 155 12.48 10.44 -1.69
CA ILE A 155 11.84 9.14 -1.51
C ILE A 155 12.12 8.65 -0.08
N LEU A 156 11.11 8.64 0.76
CA LEU A 156 11.18 8.00 2.07
C LEU A 156 10.87 6.50 1.89
N GLY A 157 11.90 5.66 2.01
CA GLY A 157 11.77 4.22 1.75
C GLY A 157 12.10 3.85 0.28
N MET A 158 13.37 3.74 -0.07
CA MET A 158 13.85 3.32 -1.40
C MET A 158 13.90 1.78 -1.54
N GLY A 159 12.80 1.11 -1.14
CA GLY A 159 12.55 -0.31 -1.33
C GLY A 159 12.22 -0.65 -2.80
N ARG A 160 11.45 -1.71 -3.04
CA ARG A 160 11.03 -2.12 -4.39
C ARG A 160 10.17 -1.04 -5.06
N VAL A 161 9.13 -0.56 -4.37
CA VAL A 161 8.23 0.49 -4.88
C VAL A 161 9.00 1.80 -5.05
N GLY A 162 9.76 2.24 -4.04
CA GLY A 162 10.55 3.47 -4.13
C GLY A 162 11.53 3.48 -5.31
N ARG A 163 12.22 2.36 -5.59
CA ARG A 163 13.07 2.24 -6.79
C ARG A 163 12.29 2.26 -8.10
N ALA A 164 11.09 1.67 -8.13
CA ALA A 164 10.22 1.72 -9.31
C ALA A 164 9.70 3.15 -9.57
N VAL A 165 9.38 3.91 -8.51
CA VAL A 165 9.06 5.35 -8.57
C VAL A 165 10.27 6.15 -9.06
N ALA A 166 11.47 5.93 -8.47
CA ALA A 166 12.71 6.60 -8.88
C ALA A 166 13.02 6.41 -10.37
N ARG A 167 12.86 5.17 -10.87
CA ARG A 167 13.09 4.87 -12.30
C ARG A 167 12.17 5.68 -13.21
N ARG A 168 10.88 5.80 -12.86
CA ARG A 168 9.89 6.59 -13.61
C ARG A 168 10.17 8.08 -13.51
N ALA A 169 10.44 8.58 -12.30
CA ALA A 169 10.68 9.99 -12.06
C ALA A 169 11.93 10.52 -12.78
N ARG A 170 12.98 9.69 -12.96
CA ARG A 170 14.12 10.04 -13.82
C ARG A 170 13.70 10.29 -15.27
N GLY A 171 12.73 9.53 -15.80
CA GLY A 171 12.15 9.77 -17.13
C GLY A 171 11.46 11.13 -17.27
N PHE A 172 11.04 11.74 -16.15
CA PHE A 172 10.51 13.10 -16.07
C PHE A 172 11.58 14.16 -15.78
N GLY A 173 12.87 13.78 -15.78
CA GLY A 173 13.96 14.72 -15.55
C GLY A 173 14.08 15.19 -14.08
N MET A 174 13.63 14.37 -13.12
CA MET A 174 13.76 14.67 -11.70
C MET A 174 15.10 14.16 -11.14
N THR A 175 15.69 14.89 -10.18
CA THR A 175 16.79 14.42 -9.37
C THR A 175 16.27 13.63 -8.19
N ILE A 176 16.84 12.44 -7.93
CA ILE A 176 16.34 11.52 -6.91
C ILE A 176 17.20 11.61 -5.65
N HIS A 177 16.55 11.89 -4.53
CA HIS A 177 17.11 11.81 -3.19
C HIS A 177 16.33 10.77 -2.39
N TYR A 178 16.96 10.06 -1.45
CA TYR A 178 16.27 9.08 -0.64
C TYR A 178 16.82 8.94 0.77
N SER A 179 15.99 8.40 1.66
CA SER A 179 16.38 7.96 2.99
C SER A 179 15.86 6.56 3.28
N ASN A 180 16.71 5.73 3.82
CA ASN A 180 16.44 4.38 4.32
C ASN A 180 17.18 4.18 5.65
N PRO A 181 16.80 3.23 6.50
CA PRO A 181 17.61 2.81 7.65
C PRO A 181 19.02 2.36 7.23
N THR A 182 19.12 1.66 6.11
CA THR A 182 20.40 1.19 5.53
C THR A 182 20.57 1.74 4.12
N ARG A 183 21.76 2.25 3.81
CA ARG A 183 22.13 2.72 2.48
C ARG A 183 22.08 1.56 1.47
N LEU A 184 21.54 1.81 0.30
CA LEU A 184 21.52 0.83 -0.80
C LEU A 184 22.94 0.65 -1.39
N SER A 185 23.16 -0.47 -2.08
CA SER A 185 24.36 -0.63 -2.93
C SER A 185 24.33 0.36 -4.10
N ALA A 186 25.49 0.74 -4.61
CA ALA A 186 25.61 1.68 -5.72
C ALA A 186 24.77 1.27 -6.95
N ALA A 187 24.70 -0.02 -7.24
CA ALA A 187 23.89 -0.55 -8.35
C ALA A 187 22.38 -0.32 -8.15
N LEU A 188 21.88 -0.35 -6.90
CA LEU A 188 20.50 -0.08 -6.57
C LEU A 188 20.19 1.40 -6.38
N GLU A 189 21.17 2.20 -5.97
CA GLU A 189 21.06 3.66 -5.87
C GLU A 189 20.86 4.29 -7.26
N ASN A 190 21.62 3.83 -8.24
CA ASN A 190 21.53 4.34 -9.61
C ASN A 190 21.49 5.88 -9.63
N ASP A 191 22.56 6.51 -9.13
CA ASP A 191 22.77 7.97 -9.02
C ASP A 191 21.81 8.73 -8.08
N ALA A 192 21.04 8.03 -7.25
CA ALA A 192 20.23 8.69 -6.22
C ALA A 192 21.11 9.14 -5.03
N VAL A 193 20.80 10.32 -4.48
CA VAL A 193 21.52 10.88 -3.33
C VAL A 193 20.95 10.30 -2.04
N PHE A 194 21.78 9.61 -1.26
CA PHE A 194 21.41 9.07 0.04
C PHE A 194 21.48 10.11 1.16
N HIS A 195 20.46 10.14 2.00
CA HIS A 195 20.42 10.87 3.25
C HIS A 195 20.28 9.90 4.42
N SER A 196 21.27 9.91 5.33
CA SER A 196 21.24 9.05 6.53
C SER A 196 20.18 9.47 7.54
N ARG A 197 19.76 10.73 7.51
CA ARG A 197 18.66 11.26 8.33
C ARG A 197 17.51 11.68 7.44
N ALA A 198 16.32 11.19 7.76
CA ALA A 198 15.12 11.56 7.01
C ALA A 198 14.84 13.07 7.04
N SER A 199 15.22 13.78 8.13
CA SER A 199 15.12 15.25 8.21
C SER A 199 15.92 15.97 7.14
N ASP A 200 17.06 15.43 6.71
CA ASP A 200 17.88 16.04 5.67
C ASP A 200 17.27 15.79 4.29
N LEU A 201 16.66 14.63 4.08
CA LEU A 201 15.85 14.35 2.89
C LEU A 201 14.71 15.36 2.77
N LEU A 202 13.95 15.59 3.87
CA LEU A 202 12.81 16.49 3.84
C LEU A 202 13.18 17.90 3.38
N ARG A 203 14.32 18.43 3.84
CA ARG A 203 14.79 19.81 3.53
C ARG A 203 15.04 20.06 2.04
N VAL A 204 15.31 19.03 1.27
CA VAL A 204 15.58 19.14 -0.17
C VAL A 204 14.44 18.68 -1.06
N SER A 205 13.38 18.09 -0.47
CA SER A 205 12.29 17.47 -1.19
C SER A 205 11.27 18.49 -1.69
N GLU A 206 11.37 18.93 -2.94
CA GLU A 206 10.33 19.73 -3.59
C GLU A 206 9.08 18.86 -3.87
N PHE A 207 9.30 17.57 -4.10
CA PHE A 207 8.32 16.49 -4.12
C PHE A 207 8.77 15.44 -3.12
N LEU A 208 7.86 14.93 -2.30
CA LEU A 208 8.13 13.87 -1.35
C LEU A 208 7.21 12.67 -1.63
N SER A 209 7.79 11.50 -1.88
CA SER A 209 7.06 10.25 -2.04
C SER A 209 7.31 9.33 -0.84
N LEU A 210 6.23 8.90 -0.19
CA LEU A 210 6.27 7.97 0.94
C LEU A 210 6.13 6.54 0.41
N ASN A 211 7.13 5.70 0.72
CA ASN A 211 7.19 4.29 0.30
C ASN A 211 7.73 3.40 1.43
N ALA A 212 7.85 3.94 2.63
CA ALA A 212 8.26 3.19 3.83
C ALA A 212 7.08 2.37 4.37
N PRO A 213 7.31 1.22 5.02
CA PRO A 213 6.28 0.53 5.78
C PRO A 213 5.85 1.38 6.98
N GLU A 214 4.66 1.12 7.50
CA GLU A 214 4.23 1.65 8.79
C GLU A 214 4.83 0.80 9.91
N THR A 215 5.64 1.43 10.74
CA THR A 215 6.27 0.87 11.93
C THR A 215 6.12 1.88 13.07
N PRO A 216 6.43 1.52 14.33
CA PRO A 216 6.43 2.50 15.41
C PRO A 216 7.28 3.75 15.13
N GLU A 217 8.39 3.61 14.37
CA GLU A 217 9.30 4.71 14.01
C GLU A 217 8.78 5.57 12.87
N THR A 218 7.95 5.02 12.00
CA THR A 218 7.41 5.73 10.81
C THR A 218 5.96 6.16 10.98
N CYS A 219 5.26 5.64 11.98
CA CYS A 219 3.91 6.07 12.32
C CYS A 219 3.89 7.57 12.63
N HIS A 220 2.97 8.29 11.97
CA HIS A 220 2.83 9.74 12.11
C HIS A 220 4.13 10.52 11.83
N PHE A 221 4.99 9.94 10.96
CA PHE A 221 6.24 10.60 10.57
C PHE A 221 6.00 11.95 9.90
N ILE A 222 4.96 12.05 9.07
CA ILE A 222 4.53 13.33 8.49
C ILE A 222 3.55 13.99 9.45
N ASN A 223 4.02 15.00 10.13
CA ASN A 223 3.29 15.81 11.10
C ASN A 223 3.71 17.29 10.95
N SER A 224 3.14 18.21 11.72
CA SER A 224 3.42 19.65 11.62
C SER A 224 4.93 19.96 11.67
N LYS A 225 5.69 19.30 12.55
CA LYS A 225 7.13 19.56 12.70
C LYS A 225 7.94 19.11 11.49
N THR A 226 7.60 17.96 10.90
CA THR A 226 8.31 17.42 9.73
C THR A 226 7.86 18.10 8.44
N ILE A 227 6.62 18.53 8.35
CA ILE A 227 6.09 19.37 7.26
C ILE A 227 6.84 20.70 7.20
N ASP A 228 7.20 21.28 8.35
CA ASP A 228 7.98 22.51 8.42
C ASP A 228 9.44 22.37 7.92
N LEU A 229 9.92 21.15 7.78
CA LEU A 229 11.25 20.91 7.17
C LEU A 229 11.21 20.92 5.64
N LEU A 230 10.06 20.66 5.02
CA LEU A 230 9.95 20.64 3.56
C LEU A 230 10.19 22.04 2.95
N PRO A 231 10.64 22.15 1.72
CA PRO A 231 10.57 23.43 0.98
C PRO A 231 9.14 23.96 0.95
N HIS A 232 8.97 25.28 1.04
CA HIS A 232 7.64 25.91 1.00
C HIS A 232 6.91 25.53 -0.31
N GLY A 233 5.69 25.06 -0.18
CA GLY A 233 4.89 24.61 -1.31
C GLY A 233 5.35 23.29 -1.90
N ALA A 234 6.01 22.42 -1.14
CA ALA A 234 6.31 21.05 -1.55
C ALA A 234 5.04 20.29 -1.91
N ILE A 235 5.19 19.21 -2.68
CA ILE A 235 4.10 18.30 -3.04
C ILE A 235 4.36 16.95 -2.37
N LEU A 236 3.38 16.44 -1.65
CA LEU A 236 3.45 15.16 -0.94
C LEU A 236 2.68 14.09 -1.72
N VAL A 237 3.26 12.89 -1.84
CA VAL A 237 2.60 11.70 -2.41
C VAL A 237 2.70 10.55 -1.43
N ASN A 238 1.57 9.91 -1.14
CA ASN A 238 1.52 8.72 -0.27
C ASN A 238 0.80 7.56 -0.97
N THR A 239 1.56 6.51 -1.28
CA THR A 239 1.08 5.22 -1.78
C THR A 239 1.52 4.06 -0.87
N ALA A 240 1.95 4.37 0.35
CA ALA A 240 2.47 3.41 1.31
C ALA A 240 1.40 3.00 2.33
N ARG A 241 1.23 3.79 3.41
CA ARG A 241 0.22 3.60 4.46
C ARG A 241 -0.30 4.94 4.95
N GLY A 242 -1.59 4.99 5.30
CA GLY A 242 -2.23 6.19 5.84
C GLY A 242 -1.61 6.65 7.15
N GLY A 243 -1.33 5.72 8.07
CA GLY A 243 -0.76 6.03 9.37
C GLY A 243 0.65 6.64 9.37
N LEU A 244 1.30 6.79 8.21
CA LEU A 244 2.53 7.59 8.08
C LEU A 244 2.28 9.09 8.22
N VAL A 245 1.04 9.54 8.10
CA VAL A 245 0.65 10.96 8.02
C VAL A 245 -0.37 11.28 9.12
N VAL A 246 -0.14 12.36 9.84
CA VAL A 246 -1.16 12.96 10.71
C VAL A 246 -2.09 13.79 9.82
N ASP A 247 -3.31 13.30 9.62
CA ASP A 247 -4.29 13.89 8.68
C ASP A 247 -4.57 15.37 8.97
N GLU A 248 -4.79 15.74 10.25
CA GLU A 248 -5.08 17.11 10.66
C GLU A 248 -3.93 18.06 10.29
N ASP A 249 -2.69 17.64 10.49
CA ASP A 249 -1.50 18.44 10.21
C ASP A 249 -1.32 18.65 8.70
N LEU A 250 -1.53 17.61 7.90
CA LEU A 250 -1.45 17.71 6.44
C LEU A 250 -2.59 18.58 5.89
N ILE A 251 -3.83 18.42 6.39
CA ILE A 251 -4.98 19.24 6.01
C ILE A 251 -4.72 20.71 6.33
N ALA A 252 -4.18 21.03 7.50
CA ALA A 252 -3.80 22.40 7.87
C ALA A 252 -2.72 22.97 6.94
N ALA A 253 -1.71 22.16 6.61
CA ALA A 253 -0.64 22.55 5.69
C ALA A 253 -1.12 22.77 4.25
N LEU A 254 -2.08 21.97 3.78
CA LEU A 254 -2.73 22.15 2.47
C LEU A 254 -3.57 23.42 2.42
N LYS A 255 -4.34 23.70 3.49
CA LYS A 255 -5.16 24.93 3.60
C LYS A 255 -4.33 26.19 3.62
N SER A 256 -3.19 26.17 4.32
CA SER A 256 -2.27 27.32 4.41
C SER A 256 -1.37 27.49 3.18
N GLY A 257 -1.31 26.49 2.30
CA GLY A 257 -0.36 26.46 1.17
C GLY A 257 1.07 26.12 1.57
N ARG A 258 1.33 25.74 2.83
CA ARG A 258 2.64 25.26 3.29
C ARG A 258 3.07 24.01 2.50
N VAL A 259 2.12 23.12 2.23
CA VAL A 259 2.15 22.08 1.23
C VAL A 259 1.26 22.52 0.07
N ALA A 260 1.80 22.61 -1.14
CA ALA A 260 1.04 23.13 -2.27
C ALA A 260 -0.05 22.19 -2.71
N ALA A 261 0.22 20.88 -2.71
CA ALA A 261 -0.75 19.85 -3.04
C ALA A 261 -0.32 18.50 -2.45
N ALA A 262 -1.28 17.60 -2.29
CA ALA A 262 -1.02 16.19 -1.94
C ALA A 262 -1.71 15.24 -2.91
N GLY A 263 -1.03 14.12 -3.24
CA GLY A 263 -1.59 12.98 -3.94
C GLY A 263 -1.64 11.77 -3.00
N LEU A 264 -2.82 11.30 -2.65
CA LEU A 264 -2.98 10.28 -1.61
C LEU A 264 -3.78 9.09 -2.16
N ASP A 265 -3.22 7.89 -2.04
CA ASP A 265 -3.89 6.62 -2.35
C ASP A 265 -4.31 5.86 -1.08
N VAL A 266 -3.79 6.28 0.08
CA VAL A 266 -3.97 5.61 1.36
C VAL A 266 -4.28 6.63 2.46
N PHE A 267 -5.08 6.20 3.47
CA PHE A 267 -5.60 7.08 4.52
C PHE A 267 -5.56 6.36 5.87
N GLU A 268 -5.41 7.11 6.96
CA GLU A 268 -5.55 6.53 8.28
C GLU A 268 -7.01 6.08 8.51
N GLY A 269 -7.18 4.85 9.01
CA GLY A 269 -8.51 4.30 9.28
C GLY A 269 -9.35 3.91 8.07
N GLU A 270 -8.72 3.63 6.90
CA GLU A 270 -9.42 3.09 5.72
C GLU A 270 -10.45 2.02 6.06
N PRO A 271 -11.57 1.97 5.32
CA PRO A 271 -11.93 2.77 4.14
C PRO A 271 -12.57 4.13 4.48
N LYS A 272 -12.52 4.59 5.72
CA LYS A 272 -13.12 5.84 6.17
C LYS A 272 -12.17 7.01 5.93
N LEU A 273 -12.49 7.86 4.94
CA LEU A 273 -11.73 9.06 4.63
C LEU A 273 -11.98 10.16 5.67
N HIS A 274 -10.90 10.85 6.12
CA HIS A 274 -11.03 12.03 6.94
C HIS A 274 -11.77 13.15 6.17
N PRO A 275 -12.90 13.70 6.71
CA PRO A 275 -13.76 14.63 5.96
C PRO A 275 -13.06 15.93 5.55
N GLY A 276 -11.99 16.30 6.24
CA GLY A 276 -11.20 17.48 5.93
C GLY A 276 -10.54 17.47 4.55
N TYR A 277 -10.29 16.29 3.96
CA TYR A 277 -9.73 16.19 2.61
C TYR A 277 -10.75 16.49 1.51
N ILE A 278 -12.04 16.17 1.72
CA ILE A 278 -13.08 16.25 0.69
C ILE A 278 -13.25 17.68 0.15
N ALA A 279 -13.07 18.67 1.02
CA ALA A 279 -13.22 20.08 0.67
C ALA A 279 -11.97 20.72 0.05
N LEU A 280 -10.86 19.95 -0.11
CA LEU A 280 -9.59 20.48 -0.59
C LEU A 280 -9.43 20.27 -2.09
N ASN A 281 -9.32 21.35 -2.84
CA ASN A 281 -9.08 21.30 -4.28
C ASN A 281 -7.63 20.89 -4.63
N ASN A 282 -6.71 21.04 -3.68
CA ASN A 282 -5.29 20.67 -3.84
C ASN A 282 -4.94 19.30 -3.25
N ALA A 283 -5.94 18.47 -2.97
CA ALA A 283 -5.78 17.06 -2.62
C ALA A 283 -6.29 16.18 -3.78
N PHE A 284 -5.40 15.41 -4.41
CA PHE A 284 -5.75 14.44 -5.45
C PHE A 284 -5.80 13.06 -4.80
N LEU A 285 -7.01 12.51 -4.66
CA LEU A 285 -7.31 11.36 -3.81
C LEU A 285 -7.71 10.14 -4.64
N LEU A 286 -7.17 8.97 -4.30
CA LEU A 286 -7.53 7.69 -4.89
C LEU A 286 -7.86 6.68 -3.77
N PRO A 287 -8.78 5.72 -3.99
CA PRO A 287 -9.23 4.77 -2.96
C PRO A 287 -8.37 3.50 -2.93
N HIS A 288 -7.10 3.60 -2.54
CA HIS A 288 -6.14 2.50 -2.38
C HIS A 288 -6.02 1.63 -3.64
N MET A 289 -5.67 2.26 -4.76
CA MET A 289 -5.60 1.64 -6.08
C MET A 289 -4.20 1.17 -6.47
N GLY A 290 -3.20 1.29 -5.60
CA GLY A 290 -1.78 1.02 -5.91
C GLY A 290 -1.53 -0.33 -6.59
N SER A 291 -2.26 -1.39 -6.23
CA SER A 291 -2.15 -2.72 -6.86
C SER A 291 -3.32 -3.07 -7.78
N ALA A 292 -4.23 -2.13 -8.06
CA ALA A 292 -5.50 -2.41 -8.74
C ALA A 292 -5.34 -2.45 -10.28
N THR A 293 -4.52 -3.36 -10.80
CA THR A 293 -4.51 -3.75 -12.21
C THR A 293 -4.90 -5.22 -12.36
N VAL A 294 -5.44 -5.58 -13.52
CA VAL A 294 -5.83 -6.97 -13.83
C VAL A 294 -4.65 -7.91 -13.63
N GLU A 295 -3.50 -7.56 -14.21
CA GLU A 295 -2.28 -8.38 -14.18
C GLU A 295 -1.76 -8.55 -12.75
N THR A 296 -1.72 -7.46 -11.99
CA THR A 296 -1.25 -7.50 -10.59
C THR A 296 -2.19 -8.33 -9.74
N ARG A 297 -3.49 -8.08 -9.81
CA ARG A 297 -4.49 -8.78 -9.00
C ARG A 297 -4.55 -10.28 -9.33
N LEU A 298 -4.50 -10.63 -10.62
CA LEU A 298 -4.44 -12.03 -11.04
C LEU A 298 -3.18 -12.73 -10.47
N SER A 299 -2.02 -12.12 -10.67
CA SER A 299 -0.76 -12.67 -10.16
C SER A 299 -0.75 -12.79 -8.63
N MET A 300 -1.28 -11.81 -7.90
CA MET A 300 -1.40 -11.86 -6.45
C MET A 300 -2.22 -13.08 -5.99
N GLY A 301 -3.36 -13.32 -6.64
CA GLY A 301 -4.21 -14.47 -6.30
C GLY A 301 -3.53 -15.80 -6.59
N MET A 302 -2.89 -15.92 -7.74
CA MET A 302 -2.16 -17.14 -8.11
C MET A 302 -1.02 -17.45 -7.15
N VAL A 303 -0.23 -16.43 -6.75
CA VAL A 303 0.86 -16.60 -5.77
C VAL A 303 0.32 -16.97 -4.38
N ALA A 304 -0.81 -16.40 -3.96
CA ALA A 304 -1.43 -16.79 -2.70
C ALA A 304 -1.83 -18.27 -2.69
N LEU A 305 -2.44 -18.76 -3.78
CA LEU A 305 -2.80 -20.17 -3.94
C LEU A 305 -1.55 -21.08 -4.04
N ASP A 306 -0.50 -20.63 -4.74
CA ASP A 306 0.78 -21.39 -4.79
C ASP A 306 1.41 -21.54 -3.40
N ASN A 307 1.31 -20.53 -2.55
CA ASN A 307 1.76 -20.59 -1.16
C ASN A 307 0.93 -21.61 -0.35
N ILE A 308 -0.39 -21.62 -0.52
CA ILE A 308 -1.29 -22.57 0.15
C ILE A 308 -0.95 -23.99 -0.29
N ASP A 309 -0.84 -24.23 -1.61
CA ASP A 309 -0.52 -25.55 -2.17
C ASP A 309 0.82 -26.08 -1.65
N ALA A 310 1.84 -25.19 -1.55
CA ALA A 310 3.15 -25.59 -1.03
C ALA A 310 3.05 -26.07 0.41
N VAL A 311 2.42 -25.30 1.30
CA VAL A 311 2.30 -25.65 2.74
C VAL A 311 1.47 -26.92 2.91
N LEU A 312 0.32 -27.04 2.24
CA LEU A 312 -0.53 -28.23 2.33
C LEU A 312 0.17 -29.47 1.73
N GLY A 313 1.07 -29.27 0.76
CA GLY A 313 1.94 -30.30 0.20
C GLY A 313 3.18 -30.62 1.06
N GLY A 314 3.31 -30.07 2.26
CA GLY A 314 4.45 -30.28 3.16
C GLY A 314 5.74 -29.57 2.75
N LYS A 315 5.63 -28.52 1.91
CA LYS A 315 6.75 -27.68 1.47
C LYS A 315 6.64 -26.29 2.10
N PRO A 316 7.75 -25.56 2.28
CA PRO A 316 7.69 -24.17 2.72
C PRO A 316 7.00 -23.32 1.66
N ALA A 317 6.17 -22.35 2.11
CA ALA A 317 5.56 -21.37 1.20
C ALA A 317 6.65 -20.55 0.49
N PRO A 318 6.55 -20.30 -0.83
CA PRO A 318 7.49 -19.45 -1.57
C PRO A 318 7.63 -18.03 -0.98
N SER A 319 6.57 -17.51 -0.38
CA SER A 319 6.51 -16.18 0.25
C SER A 319 6.04 -16.29 1.70
N LEU A 320 6.75 -17.08 2.49
CA LEU A 320 6.47 -17.24 3.92
C LEU A 320 6.94 -15.99 4.69
N VAL A 321 6.10 -15.51 5.59
CA VAL A 321 6.54 -14.58 6.63
C VAL A 321 7.36 -15.38 7.62
N THR A 322 8.64 -15.06 7.79
CA THR A 322 9.51 -15.76 8.73
C THR A 322 8.95 -15.61 10.15
N ARG A 323 8.97 -16.70 10.92
CA ARG A 323 8.48 -16.74 12.31
C ARG A 323 9.35 -15.93 13.28
N GLU A 324 10.53 -15.54 12.87
CA GLU A 324 11.35 -14.60 13.64
C GLU A 324 10.84 -13.18 13.45
N PRO A 325 10.71 -12.40 14.54
CA PRO A 325 10.40 -10.99 14.42
C PRO A 325 11.46 -10.38 13.51
N VAL A 326 11.02 -9.73 12.44
CA VAL A 326 11.90 -8.90 11.63
C VAL A 326 12.42 -7.82 12.57
N VAL A 327 13.61 -8.06 13.13
CA VAL A 327 14.36 -7.00 13.80
C VAL A 327 14.67 -6.01 12.69
N ALA A 328 14.04 -4.84 12.80
CA ALA A 328 14.06 -3.75 11.84
C ALA A 328 15.47 -3.24 11.53
#